data_003aebb434029a39b9c308094f79119e
#
_entry.id   003aebb434029a39b9c308094f79119e
#
_cell.length_a   1.000
_cell.length_b   1.000
_cell.length_c   1.000
_cell.angle_alpha   90.00
_cell.angle_beta   90.00
_cell.angle_gamma   90.00
#
_symmetry.space_group_name_H-M   'P 1'
#
loop_
_entity.id
_entity.type
_entity.pdbx_description
1 polymer ?
#
loop_
_entity_poly.entity_id
_entity_poly.type
_entity_poly.pdbx_seq_one_letter_code
_entity_poly.pdbx_strand_id
1 'polypeptide(L)'
;YGNQTGVTLNGKILKEVTYRNKNGLEDRLTFATGETLRNVYDAEERLTGQYLIHKDGTEEKLFTNVYDHYGNIAVHKDERTQLETHYQYDLIGRLLESRSTDGLKVKVAYDDKNRVAQKQYRVDGTGHQTKYLYGEVSKQQKPGLGYGMQIDGKNCIEYAYDLLGRCKKKTQIYPSGKKKEITYTYVQGIKEGTTTALVGTITENGKETAYAYDGRGNILEICTKELDTGKVT
;
A
#
# COMPACT_ATOMS: atom_id res chain seq x y z
N TYR A 1 -19.84 -14.80 16.41
CA TYR A 1 -19.93 -13.36 16.41
C TYR A 1 -19.37 -12.70 15.14
N GLY A 2 -19.77 -13.19 13.94
CA GLY A 2 -19.46 -12.56 12.67
C GLY A 2 -18.11 -12.91 12.04
N ASN A 3 -17.33 -13.81 12.60
CA ASN A 3 -16.08 -14.26 11.99
C ASN A 3 -16.40 -15.17 10.78
N GLN A 4 -15.69 -14.95 9.67
CA GLN A 4 -15.83 -15.75 8.47
C GLN A 4 -15.21 -17.14 8.68
N THR A 5 -16.02 -18.19 8.68
CA THR A 5 -15.55 -19.57 8.88
C THR A 5 -15.22 -20.31 7.59
N GLY A 6 -15.57 -19.76 6.44
CA GLY A 6 -15.25 -20.38 5.16
C GLY A 6 -15.69 -19.55 3.96
N VAL A 7 -15.23 -19.95 2.79
CA VAL A 7 -15.64 -19.42 1.49
C VAL A 7 -15.98 -20.57 0.58
N THR A 8 -17.14 -20.52 -0.07
CA THR A 8 -17.57 -21.51 -1.07
C THR A 8 -17.80 -20.84 -2.42
N LEU A 9 -17.57 -21.58 -3.50
CA LEU A 9 -17.91 -21.20 -4.87
C LEU A 9 -18.67 -22.35 -5.53
N ASN A 10 -19.88 -22.09 -6.00
CA ASN A 10 -20.75 -23.11 -6.62
C ASN A 10 -20.90 -24.37 -5.75
N GLY A 11 -21.04 -24.19 -4.42
CA GLY A 11 -21.18 -25.27 -3.45
C GLY A 11 -19.89 -26.02 -3.11
N LYS A 12 -18.76 -25.68 -3.71
CA LYS A 12 -17.45 -26.25 -3.36
C LYS A 12 -16.72 -25.33 -2.38
N ILE A 13 -16.18 -25.91 -1.31
CA ILE A 13 -15.38 -25.19 -0.31
C ILE A 13 -14.06 -24.79 -0.97
N LEU A 14 -13.74 -23.50 -0.94
CA LEU A 14 -12.45 -22.95 -1.37
C LEU A 14 -11.46 -22.82 -0.21
N LYS A 15 -11.96 -22.43 0.95
CA LYS A 15 -11.20 -22.36 2.19
C LYS A 15 -12.09 -22.48 3.41
N GLU A 16 -11.56 -23.02 4.49
CA GLU A 16 -12.15 -23.07 5.83
C GLU A 16 -11.23 -22.39 6.83
N VAL A 17 -11.81 -21.68 7.79
CA VAL A 17 -11.07 -20.97 8.85
C VAL A 17 -11.54 -21.50 10.19
N THR A 18 -10.62 -21.92 11.05
CA THR A 18 -10.88 -22.21 12.46
C THR A 18 -10.24 -21.15 13.34
N TYR A 19 -10.90 -20.87 14.45
CA TYR A 19 -10.49 -19.84 15.41
C TYR A 19 -10.15 -20.46 16.77
N ARG A 20 -9.23 -19.86 17.50
CA ARG A 20 -8.97 -20.19 18.89
C ARG A 20 -10.21 -19.85 19.74
N ASN A 21 -10.63 -20.78 20.59
CA ASN A 21 -11.97 -20.83 21.21
C ASN A 21 -12.40 -19.62 22.09
N LYS A 22 -11.57 -18.65 22.42
CA LYS A 22 -11.96 -17.57 23.34
C LYS A 22 -11.69 -16.16 22.84
N ASN A 23 -10.82 -15.98 21.89
CA ASN A 23 -10.32 -14.65 21.48
C ASN A 23 -10.55 -14.32 20.01
N GLY A 24 -11.09 -15.25 19.21
CA GLY A 24 -11.38 -15.01 17.80
C GLY A 24 -10.14 -14.94 16.90
N LEU A 25 -8.97 -15.33 17.38
CA LEU A 25 -7.76 -15.39 16.58
C LEU A 25 -7.81 -16.59 15.62
N GLU A 26 -7.40 -16.39 14.38
CA GLU A 26 -7.31 -17.47 13.39
C GLU A 26 -6.28 -18.52 13.82
N ASP A 27 -6.70 -19.74 14.03
CA ASP A 27 -5.83 -20.88 14.37
C ASP A 27 -5.34 -21.55 13.10
N ARG A 28 -6.27 -21.97 12.23
CA ARG A 28 -5.98 -22.67 11.00
C ARG A 28 -6.80 -22.14 9.84
N LEU A 29 -6.19 -22.14 8.66
CA LEU A 29 -6.83 -21.85 7.39
C LEU A 29 -6.55 -23.00 6.44
N THR A 30 -7.59 -23.82 6.15
CA THR A 30 -7.48 -24.97 5.25
C THR A 30 -7.99 -24.58 3.86
N PHE A 31 -7.18 -24.82 2.83
CA PHE A 31 -7.50 -24.57 1.43
C PHE A 31 -8.18 -25.80 0.78
N ALA A 32 -8.89 -25.56 -0.32
CA ALA A 32 -9.47 -26.63 -1.14
C ALA A 32 -8.43 -27.63 -1.66
N THR A 33 -7.16 -27.21 -1.74
CA THR A 33 -6.02 -28.07 -2.08
C THR A 33 -5.74 -29.12 -1.01
N GLY A 34 -6.28 -28.97 0.21
CA GLY A 34 -5.99 -29.80 1.37
C GLY A 34 -4.77 -29.37 2.19
N GLU A 35 -4.10 -28.32 1.78
CA GLU A 35 -3.03 -27.66 2.56
C GLU A 35 -3.63 -26.79 3.65
N THR A 36 -2.95 -26.64 4.79
CA THR A 36 -3.42 -25.86 5.93
C THR A 36 -2.33 -24.91 6.42
N LEU A 37 -2.65 -23.64 6.57
CA LEU A 37 -1.84 -22.70 7.34
C LEU A 37 -2.23 -22.81 8.83
N ARG A 38 -1.24 -22.92 9.71
CA ARG A 38 -1.42 -22.95 11.17
C ARG A 38 -0.66 -21.79 11.81
N ASN A 39 -1.36 -20.97 12.55
CA ASN A 39 -0.82 -19.83 13.27
C ASN A 39 -0.37 -20.22 14.68
N VAL A 40 0.72 -19.62 15.15
CA VAL A 40 1.26 -19.77 16.51
C VAL A 40 1.30 -18.40 17.17
N TYR A 41 0.84 -18.32 18.41
CA TYR A 41 0.76 -17.07 19.18
C TYR A 41 1.48 -17.22 20.51
N ASP A 42 2.01 -16.12 21.05
CA ASP A 42 2.54 -16.05 22.40
C ASP A 42 1.42 -15.87 23.46
N ALA A 43 1.80 -15.65 24.72
CA ALA A 43 0.88 -15.46 25.83
C ALA A 43 0.10 -14.14 25.73
N GLU A 44 0.66 -13.15 25.05
CA GLU A 44 0.06 -11.84 24.78
C GLU A 44 -0.78 -11.83 23.48
N GLU A 45 -1.05 -13.02 22.90
CA GLU A 45 -1.87 -13.21 21.70
C GLU A 45 -1.26 -12.62 20.41
N ARG A 46 0.06 -12.40 20.37
CA ARG A 46 0.77 -11.90 19.21
C ARG A 46 1.24 -13.05 18.33
N LEU A 47 1.12 -12.92 17.01
CA LEU A 47 1.48 -13.96 16.04
C LEU A 47 3.00 -14.14 15.96
N THR A 48 3.51 -15.22 16.56
CA THR A 48 4.95 -15.52 16.62
C THR A 48 5.45 -16.40 15.48
N GLY A 49 4.55 -17.07 14.77
CA GLY A 49 4.94 -17.88 13.62
C GLY A 49 3.75 -18.47 12.88
N GLN A 50 4.03 -18.97 11.68
CA GLN A 50 3.07 -19.67 10.84
C GLN A 50 3.74 -20.89 10.22
N TYR A 51 2.95 -21.95 10.09
CA TYR A 51 3.35 -23.21 9.45
C TYR A 51 2.43 -23.53 8.30
N LEU A 52 2.99 -24.06 7.22
CA LEU A 52 2.25 -24.74 6.15
C LEU A 52 2.26 -26.23 6.46
N ILE A 53 1.08 -26.82 6.59
CA ILE A 53 0.87 -28.27 6.74
C ILE A 53 0.45 -28.79 5.38
N HIS A 54 1.28 -29.64 4.79
CA HIS A 54 1.02 -30.26 3.49
C HIS A 54 0.01 -31.41 3.63
N LYS A 55 -0.53 -31.88 2.49
CA LYS A 55 -1.51 -32.98 2.47
C LYS A 55 -1.01 -34.29 3.06
N ASP A 56 0.29 -34.53 3.00
CA ASP A 56 0.95 -35.72 3.58
C ASP A 56 1.21 -35.56 5.09
N GLY A 57 0.83 -34.42 5.68
CA GLY A 57 1.00 -34.12 7.08
C GLY A 57 2.37 -33.53 7.43
N THR A 58 3.25 -33.34 6.46
CA THR A 58 4.53 -32.65 6.72
C THR A 58 4.31 -31.18 7.03
N GLU A 59 5.08 -30.63 7.97
CA GLU A 59 4.99 -29.22 8.38
C GLU A 59 6.22 -28.46 7.91
N GLU A 60 6.00 -27.33 7.25
CA GLU A 60 7.02 -26.36 6.87
C GLU A 60 6.78 -25.07 7.64
N LYS A 61 7.78 -24.60 8.41
CA LYS A 61 7.69 -23.30 9.08
C LYS A 61 7.92 -22.19 8.07
N LEU A 62 6.98 -21.24 7.96
CA LEU A 62 7.05 -20.16 7.00
C LEU A 62 7.82 -18.97 7.53
N PHE A 63 7.50 -18.55 8.76
CA PHE A 63 8.19 -17.43 9.41
C PHE A 63 8.17 -17.52 10.93
N THR A 64 9.05 -16.72 11.54
CA THR A 64 9.11 -16.45 12.97
C THR A 64 9.09 -14.94 13.20
N ASN A 65 8.31 -14.48 14.19
CA ASN A 65 8.36 -13.12 14.72
C ASN A 65 8.82 -13.11 16.16
N VAL A 66 9.68 -12.16 16.50
CA VAL A 66 10.05 -11.82 17.88
C VAL A 66 9.58 -10.38 18.11
N TYR A 67 8.99 -10.14 19.25
CA TYR A 67 8.44 -8.84 19.62
C TYR A 67 9.31 -8.14 20.68
N ASP A 68 9.38 -6.81 20.62
CA ASP A 68 9.94 -6.00 21.69
C ASP A 68 8.94 -5.89 22.87
N HIS A 69 9.37 -5.25 23.95
CA HIS A 69 8.52 -5.07 25.14
C HIS A 69 7.33 -4.11 24.93
N TYR A 70 7.30 -3.35 23.83
CA TYR A 70 6.17 -2.50 23.43
C TYR A 70 5.19 -3.20 22.51
N GLY A 71 5.49 -4.44 22.07
CA GLY A 71 4.62 -5.21 21.18
C GLY A 71 4.90 -4.99 19.69
N ASN A 72 5.96 -4.29 19.32
CA ASN A 72 6.35 -4.17 17.92
C ASN A 72 7.20 -5.39 17.52
N ILE A 73 7.15 -5.80 16.24
CA ILE A 73 8.02 -6.87 15.73
C ILE A 73 9.47 -6.36 15.72
N ALA A 74 10.31 -6.90 16.62
CA ALA A 74 11.74 -6.59 16.68
C ALA A 74 12.55 -7.38 15.63
N VAL A 75 12.14 -8.64 15.39
CA VAL A 75 12.78 -9.52 14.39
C VAL A 75 11.70 -10.28 13.63
N HIS A 76 11.82 -10.30 12.31
CA HIS A 76 11.05 -11.18 11.43
C HIS A 76 12.05 -12.08 10.69
N LYS A 77 11.83 -13.38 10.72
CA LYS A 77 12.60 -14.36 9.97
C LYS A 77 11.72 -15.13 9.00
N ASP A 78 12.00 -15.05 7.73
CA ASP A 78 11.46 -15.96 6.71
C ASP A 78 12.23 -17.27 6.79
N GLU A 79 11.57 -18.34 7.21
CA GLU A 79 12.23 -19.64 7.44
C GLU A 79 12.52 -20.38 6.13
N ARG A 80 11.90 -20.01 5.03
CA ARG A 80 12.10 -20.61 3.70
C ARG A 80 13.37 -20.06 3.04
N THR A 81 13.57 -18.76 3.12
CA THR A 81 14.73 -18.07 2.54
C THR A 81 15.86 -17.88 3.55
N GLN A 82 15.61 -18.14 4.84
CA GLN A 82 16.50 -17.86 5.98
C GLN A 82 16.83 -16.37 6.10
N LEU A 83 16.02 -15.50 5.50
CA LEU A 83 16.18 -14.06 5.57
C LEU A 83 15.66 -13.56 6.91
N GLU A 84 16.51 -12.89 7.67
CA GLU A 84 16.16 -12.28 8.95
C GLU A 84 16.22 -10.76 8.83
N THR A 85 15.17 -10.08 9.29
CA THR A 85 15.06 -8.63 9.31
C THR A 85 14.85 -8.14 10.73
N HIS A 86 15.74 -7.27 11.20
CA HIS A 86 15.67 -6.58 12.47
C HIS A 86 15.05 -5.19 12.31
N TYR A 87 14.20 -4.81 13.24
CA TYR A 87 13.49 -3.54 13.22
C TYR A 87 13.78 -2.72 14.47
N GLN A 88 13.87 -1.41 14.33
CA GLN A 88 13.99 -0.45 15.43
C GLN A 88 12.90 0.60 15.30
N TYR A 89 12.30 0.93 16.42
CA TYR A 89 11.17 1.87 16.50
C TYR A 89 11.50 3.02 17.45
N ASP A 90 10.77 4.12 17.30
CA ASP A 90 10.77 5.18 18.28
C ASP A 90 9.78 4.88 19.43
N LEU A 91 9.73 5.80 20.41
CA LEU A 91 8.89 5.63 21.61
C LEU A 91 7.38 5.59 21.34
N ILE A 92 6.93 5.99 20.15
CA ILE A 92 5.51 5.93 19.75
C ILE A 92 5.25 4.83 18.70
N GLY A 93 6.20 3.90 18.52
CA GLY A 93 6.04 2.71 17.67
C GLY A 93 6.25 2.96 16.18
N ARG A 94 6.84 4.11 15.75
CA ARG A 94 7.14 4.34 14.34
C ARG A 94 8.49 3.70 13.98
N LEU A 95 8.54 3.03 12.83
CA LEU A 95 9.77 2.40 12.32
C LEU A 95 10.87 3.45 12.05
N LEU A 96 12.02 3.32 12.70
CA LEU A 96 13.21 4.15 12.46
C LEU A 96 14.21 3.49 11.52
N GLU A 97 14.41 2.19 11.70
CA GLU A 97 15.39 1.44 10.91
C GLU A 97 14.95 -0.03 10.75
N SER A 98 15.22 -0.60 9.57
CA SER A 98 15.24 -2.04 9.37
C SER A 98 16.57 -2.47 8.77
N ARG A 99 17.04 -3.66 9.16
CA ARG A 99 18.26 -4.31 8.64
C ARG A 99 17.97 -5.77 8.36
N SER A 100 18.27 -6.19 7.15
CA SER A 100 18.13 -7.55 6.73
C SER A 100 19.49 -8.23 6.55
N THR A 101 19.54 -9.55 6.73
CA THR A 101 20.78 -10.35 6.63
C THR A 101 21.36 -10.40 5.22
N ASP A 102 20.58 -10.08 4.19
CA ASP A 102 21.05 -9.89 2.81
C ASP A 102 21.75 -8.54 2.57
N GLY A 103 21.87 -7.71 3.61
CA GLY A 103 22.54 -6.42 3.56
C GLY A 103 21.63 -5.23 3.27
N LEU A 104 20.34 -5.45 3.01
CA LEU A 104 19.38 -4.35 2.87
C LEU A 104 19.23 -3.63 4.20
N LYS A 105 19.45 -2.32 4.17
CA LYS A 105 19.24 -1.43 5.32
C LYS A 105 18.35 -0.27 4.89
N VAL A 106 17.31 -0.03 5.65
CA VAL A 106 16.40 1.10 5.44
C VAL A 106 16.34 1.94 6.72
N LYS A 107 16.50 3.25 6.58
CA LYS A 107 16.23 4.23 7.64
C LYS A 107 15.06 5.12 7.24
N VAL A 108 14.20 5.42 8.19
CA VAL A 108 13.02 6.27 8.01
C VAL A 108 13.13 7.48 8.92
N ALA A 109 12.91 8.67 8.36
CA ALA A 109 12.79 9.91 9.12
C ALA A 109 11.40 10.51 8.92
N TYR A 110 10.88 11.12 9.98
CA TYR A 110 9.55 11.72 10.04
C TYR A 110 9.65 13.23 10.20
N ASP A 111 8.63 13.94 9.73
CA ASP A 111 8.48 15.37 9.98
C ASP A 111 7.77 15.64 11.32
N ASP A 112 7.62 16.93 11.65
CA ASP A 112 6.93 17.42 12.86
C ASP A 112 5.45 17.05 12.94
N LYS A 113 4.86 16.58 11.82
CA LYS A 113 3.46 16.12 11.72
C LYS A 113 3.33 14.60 11.64
N ASN A 114 4.37 13.87 12.05
CA ASN A 114 4.43 12.41 12.06
C ASN A 114 4.31 11.73 10.68
N ARG A 115 4.58 12.47 9.58
CA ARG A 115 4.59 11.92 8.23
C ARG A 115 6.00 11.49 7.85
N VAL A 116 6.13 10.44 7.03
CA VAL A 116 7.43 10.04 6.50
C VAL A 116 8.00 11.17 5.64
N ALA A 117 9.07 11.81 6.09
CA ALA A 117 9.75 12.87 5.34
C ALA A 117 10.82 12.30 4.40
N GLN A 118 11.49 11.24 4.83
CA GLN A 118 12.62 10.66 4.10
C GLN A 118 12.78 9.17 4.40
N LYS A 119 13.21 8.44 3.37
CA LYS A 119 13.77 7.10 3.52
C LYS A 119 15.18 7.07 2.94
N GLN A 120 16.11 6.48 3.66
CA GLN A 120 17.44 6.15 3.17
C GLN A 120 17.56 4.64 3.10
N TYR A 121 18.09 4.11 2.02
CA TYR A 121 18.30 2.68 1.87
C TYR A 121 19.63 2.41 1.15
N ARG A 122 20.23 1.26 1.44
CA ARG A 122 21.46 0.82 0.78
C ARG A 122 21.18 -0.50 0.07
N VAL A 123 21.53 -0.54 -1.21
CA VAL A 123 21.43 -1.72 -2.08
C VAL A 123 22.79 -1.93 -2.71
N ASP A 124 23.33 -3.13 -2.65
CA ASP A 124 24.64 -3.50 -3.20
C ASP A 124 25.77 -2.51 -2.87
N GLY A 125 25.77 -2.05 -1.61
CA GLY A 125 26.74 -1.06 -1.14
C GLY A 125 26.46 0.39 -1.53
N THR A 126 25.53 0.63 -2.48
CA THR A 126 25.14 1.97 -2.93
C THR A 126 24.03 2.54 -2.06
N GLY A 127 24.23 3.74 -1.55
CA GLY A 127 23.24 4.45 -0.75
C GLY A 127 22.29 5.25 -1.64
N HIS A 128 20.99 5.12 -1.37
CA HIS A 128 19.93 5.86 -2.02
C HIS A 128 19.06 6.59 -1.02
N GLN A 129 18.40 7.65 -1.46
CA GLN A 129 17.51 8.46 -0.64
C GLN A 129 16.22 8.77 -1.38
N THR A 130 15.08 8.52 -0.74
CA THR A 130 13.79 9.04 -1.18
C THR A 130 13.34 10.13 -0.20
N LYS A 131 12.98 11.30 -0.72
CA LYS A 131 12.41 12.41 0.03
C LYS A 131 10.98 12.65 -0.42
N TYR A 132 10.08 12.78 0.54
CA TYR A 132 8.66 13.10 0.30
C TYR A 132 8.44 14.59 0.52
N LEU A 133 7.82 15.26 -0.44
CA LEU A 133 7.57 16.70 -0.41
C LEU A 133 6.11 16.94 -0.05
N TYR A 134 5.86 17.63 1.04
CA TYR A 134 4.53 18.01 1.49
C TYR A 134 4.27 19.48 1.25
N GLY A 135 2.98 19.86 1.22
CA GLY A 135 2.58 21.23 0.97
C GLY A 135 3.07 22.21 2.02
N GLU A 136 3.58 23.35 1.56
CA GLU A 136 4.06 24.46 2.37
C GLU A 136 3.17 25.68 2.19
N VAL A 137 2.76 26.31 3.29
CA VAL A 137 1.94 27.54 3.28
C VAL A 137 2.66 28.67 2.54
N SER A 138 3.98 28.78 2.72
CA SER A 138 4.84 29.75 2.04
C SER A 138 4.80 29.66 0.51
N LYS A 139 4.47 28.48 -0.03
CA LYS A 139 4.31 28.21 -1.47
C LYS A 139 2.85 28.23 -1.92
N GLN A 140 1.94 28.73 -1.09
CA GLN A 140 0.48 28.67 -1.32
C GLN A 140 -0.05 27.25 -1.58
N GLN A 141 0.61 26.26 -1.00
CA GLN A 141 0.24 24.86 -1.08
C GLN A 141 -0.58 24.46 0.14
N LYS A 142 -1.45 23.46 0.02
CA LYS A 142 -2.23 22.95 1.14
C LYS A 142 -1.35 22.08 2.04
N PRO A 143 -1.13 22.44 3.31
CA PRO A 143 -0.40 21.62 4.25
C PRO A 143 -1.10 20.26 4.40
N GLY A 144 -0.35 19.18 4.43
CA GLY A 144 -0.92 17.83 4.57
C GLY A 144 -1.04 17.06 3.25
N LEU A 145 -1.11 17.73 2.10
CA LEU A 145 -1.07 17.06 0.81
C LEU A 145 0.38 16.79 0.38
N GLY A 146 0.60 15.64 -0.29
CA GLY A 146 1.89 15.32 -0.90
C GLY A 146 2.03 16.02 -2.24
N TYR A 147 3.05 16.86 -2.40
CA TYR A 147 3.31 17.59 -3.64
C TYR A 147 4.37 16.96 -4.53
N GLY A 148 5.09 15.96 -4.04
CA GLY A 148 6.08 15.28 -4.85
C GLY A 148 6.95 14.28 -4.10
N MET A 149 7.84 13.68 -4.86
CA MET A 149 8.85 12.76 -4.36
C MET A 149 10.15 12.99 -5.12
N GLN A 150 11.25 12.93 -4.39
CA GLN A 150 12.60 12.97 -4.95
C GLN A 150 13.31 11.65 -4.69
N ILE A 151 14.10 11.19 -5.64
CA ILE A 151 15.06 10.09 -5.47
C ILE A 151 16.45 10.67 -5.74
N ASP A 152 17.36 10.52 -4.77
CA ASP A 152 18.74 11.02 -4.83
C ASP A 152 18.81 12.50 -5.24
N GLY A 153 17.92 13.32 -4.66
CA GLY A 153 17.83 14.76 -4.91
C GLY A 153 17.12 15.16 -6.21
N LYS A 154 16.75 14.21 -7.08
CA LYS A 154 16.05 14.48 -8.34
C LYS A 154 14.55 14.27 -8.19
N ASN A 155 13.74 15.21 -8.68
CA ASN A 155 12.29 15.03 -8.73
C ASN A 155 11.94 13.83 -9.63
N CYS A 156 11.10 12.94 -9.13
CA CYS A 156 10.61 11.80 -9.88
C CYS A 156 9.08 11.79 -9.97
N ILE A 157 8.39 12.40 -9.04
CA ILE A 157 6.94 12.58 -9.06
C ILE A 157 6.61 13.99 -8.57
N GLU A 158 5.65 14.65 -9.24
CA GLU A 158 5.07 15.93 -8.85
C GLU A 158 3.55 15.85 -8.93
N TYR A 159 2.87 16.50 -7.98
CA TYR A 159 1.40 16.59 -7.96
C TYR A 159 0.96 18.05 -7.96
N ALA A 160 -0.10 18.34 -8.70
CA ALA A 160 -0.82 19.60 -8.63
C ALA A 160 -2.27 19.34 -8.22
N TYR A 161 -2.81 20.23 -7.41
CA TYR A 161 -4.14 20.11 -6.83
C TYR A 161 -5.02 21.30 -7.24
N ASP A 162 -6.33 21.08 -7.23
CA ASP A 162 -7.31 22.16 -7.36
C ASP A 162 -7.54 22.84 -6.00
N LEU A 163 -8.41 23.86 -5.99
CA LEU A 163 -8.73 24.63 -4.79
C LEU A 163 -9.39 23.77 -3.69
N LEU A 164 -10.02 22.66 -4.04
CA LEU A 164 -10.62 21.71 -3.09
C LEU A 164 -9.61 20.69 -2.55
N GLY A 165 -8.40 20.63 -3.10
CA GLY A 165 -7.35 19.69 -2.71
C GLY A 165 -7.43 18.35 -3.43
N ARG A 166 -8.18 18.25 -4.53
CA ARG A 166 -8.23 17.07 -5.38
C ARG A 166 -7.08 17.13 -6.39
N CYS A 167 -6.46 15.97 -6.66
CA CYS A 167 -5.35 15.90 -7.61
C CYS A 167 -5.85 16.22 -9.03
N LYS A 168 -5.38 17.33 -9.61
CA LYS A 168 -5.71 17.68 -11.00
C LYS A 168 -4.63 17.25 -12.00
N LYS A 169 -3.39 17.03 -11.54
CA LYS A 169 -2.28 16.62 -12.39
C LYS A 169 -1.24 15.83 -11.58
N LYS A 170 -0.77 14.73 -12.15
CA LYS A 170 0.40 13.99 -11.71
C LYS A 170 1.43 13.99 -12.82
N THR A 171 2.67 14.38 -12.52
CA THR A 171 3.79 14.31 -13.46
C THR A 171 4.80 13.29 -12.94
N GLN A 172 5.10 12.28 -13.73
CA GLN A 172 6.19 11.33 -13.50
C GLN A 172 7.39 11.76 -14.34
N ILE A 173 8.56 11.86 -13.71
CA ILE A 173 9.80 12.31 -14.33
C ILE A 173 10.78 11.14 -14.31
N TYR A 174 11.17 10.69 -15.49
CA TYR A 174 12.11 9.58 -15.65
C TYR A 174 13.56 10.06 -15.56
N PRO A 175 14.54 9.18 -15.26
CA PRO A 175 15.96 9.55 -15.24
C PRO A 175 16.47 10.17 -16.53
N SER A 176 15.86 9.82 -17.67
CA SER A 176 16.15 10.41 -18.99
C SER A 176 15.67 11.86 -19.15
N GLY A 177 14.95 12.41 -18.16
CA GLY A 177 14.29 13.71 -18.26
C GLY A 177 12.93 13.67 -18.97
N LYS A 178 12.54 12.54 -19.56
CA LYS A 178 11.20 12.37 -20.15
C LYS A 178 10.14 12.52 -19.05
N LYS A 179 9.04 13.19 -19.39
CA LYS A 179 7.90 13.38 -18.49
C LYS A 179 6.69 12.61 -19.00
N LYS A 180 5.96 12.01 -18.08
CA LYS A 180 4.65 11.42 -18.32
C LYS A 180 3.64 12.18 -17.44
N GLU A 181 2.64 12.76 -18.07
CA GLU A 181 1.62 13.54 -17.38
C GLU A 181 0.28 12.82 -17.40
N ILE A 182 -0.40 12.86 -16.26
CA ILE A 182 -1.76 12.37 -16.09
C ILE A 182 -2.57 13.54 -15.55
N THR A 183 -3.65 13.91 -16.22
CA THR A 183 -4.56 14.97 -15.78
C THR A 183 -5.91 14.40 -15.43
N TYR A 184 -6.56 15.02 -14.46
CA TYR A 184 -7.85 14.60 -13.92
C TYR A 184 -8.84 15.76 -14.00
N THR A 185 -10.06 15.48 -14.44
CA THR A 185 -11.22 16.36 -14.24
C THR A 185 -12.21 15.70 -13.29
N TYR A 186 -13.13 16.48 -12.77
CA TYR A 186 -14.12 16.00 -11.80
C TYR A 186 -15.52 16.30 -12.27
N VAL A 187 -16.45 15.38 -12.01
CA VAL A 187 -17.85 15.50 -12.38
C VAL A 187 -18.45 16.75 -11.71
N GLN A 188 -19.17 17.55 -12.49
CA GLN A 188 -19.91 18.71 -11.97
C GLN A 188 -21.03 18.26 -11.03
N GLY A 189 -21.32 19.05 -10.02
CA GLY A 189 -22.46 18.83 -9.15
C GLY A 189 -23.79 19.23 -9.84
N ILE A 190 -24.89 18.86 -9.20
CA ILE A 190 -26.24 19.16 -9.70
C ILE A 190 -26.50 20.68 -9.76
N LYS A 191 -25.95 21.41 -8.78
CA LYS A 191 -26.06 22.87 -8.75
C LYS A 191 -24.95 23.49 -9.60
N GLU A 192 -25.29 24.47 -10.43
CA GLU A 192 -24.33 25.20 -11.26
C GLU A 192 -23.16 25.74 -10.41
N GLY A 193 -21.94 25.60 -10.93
CA GLY A 193 -20.69 25.99 -10.24
C GLY A 193 -20.25 25.05 -9.11
N THR A 194 -20.99 23.97 -8.83
CA THR A 194 -20.55 22.94 -7.86
C THR A 194 -19.87 21.77 -8.57
N THR A 195 -19.09 21.00 -7.81
CA THR A 195 -18.38 19.83 -8.32
C THR A 195 -18.36 18.72 -7.27
N THR A 196 -18.25 17.47 -7.73
CA THR A 196 -18.19 16.28 -6.88
C THR A 196 -16.76 15.84 -6.64
N ALA A 197 -16.56 14.78 -5.83
CA ALA A 197 -15.28 14.09 -5.70
C ALA A 197 -15.06 12.99 -6.76
N LEU A 198 -16.09 12.73 -7.60
CA LEU A 198 -16.03 11.71 -8.65
C LEU A 198 -15.17 12.18 -9.82
N VAL A 199 -14.26 11.33 -10.29
CA VAL A 199 -13.41 11.63 -11.45
C VAL A 199 -14.27 11.64 -12.70
N GLY A 200 -14.26 12.74 -13.46
CA GLY A 200 -14.97 12.86 -14.74
C GLY A 200 -14.14 12.27 -15.87
N THR A 201 -12.90 12.73 -16.02
CA THR A 201 -11.97 12.17 -17.03
C THR A 201 -10.57 11.98 -16.46
N ILE A 202 -9.84 11.03 -17.05
CA ILE A 202 -8.40 10.84 -16.89
C ILE A 202 -7.78 10.95 -18.27
N THR A 203 -6.84 11.88 -18.45
CA THR A 203 -6.09 12.00 -19.72
C THR A 203 -4.64 11.57 -19.48
N GLU A 204 -4.18 10.62 -20.27
CA GLU A 204 -2.84 10.05 -20.20
C GLU A 204 -2.37 9.58 -21.60
N ASN A 205 -1.15 9.92 -21.98
CA ASN A 205 -0.52 9.44 -23.23
C ASN A 205 -1.40 9.61 -24.49
N GLY A 206 -2.05 10.76 -24.64
CA GLY A 206 -2.91 11.03 -25.81
C GLY A 206 -4.27 10.29 -25.76
N LYS A 207 -4.60 9.63 -24.66
CA LYS A 207 -5.90 8.98 -24.44
C LYS A 207 -6.65 9.69 -23.33
N GLU A 208 -7.96 9.86 -23.52
CA GLU A 208 -8.87 10.34 -22.50
C GLU A 208 -9.86 9.23 -22.15
N THR A 209 -9.94 8.89 -20.89
CA THR A 209 -10.93 7.95 -20.34
C THR A 209 -11.98 8.74 -19.54
N ALA A 210 -13.22 8.71 -19.98
CA ALA A 210 -14.36 9.34 -19.34
C ALA A 210 -15.16 8.32 -18.52
N TYR A 211 -15.71 8.78 -17.40
CA TYR A 211 -16.50 7.98 -16.47
C TYR A 211 -17.90 8.58 -16.30
N ALA A 212 -18.92 7.76 -16.44
CA ALA A 212 -20.29 8.10 -16.09
C ALA A 212 -20.73 7.34 -14.83
N TYR A 213 -21.56 7.97 -14.00
CA TYR A 213 -21.96 7.47 -12.69
C TYR A 213 -23.47 7.50 -12.51
N ASP A 214 -24.00 6.56 -11.72
CA ASP A 214 -25.36 6.62 -11.22
C ASP A 214 -25.50 7.66 -10.07
N GLY A 215 -26.73 7.88 -9.61
CA GLY A 215 -27.01 8.82 -8.51
C GLY A 215 -26.40 8.42 -7.15
N ARG A 216 -25.84 7.22 -7.03
CA ARG A 216 -25.15 6.71 -5.84
C ARG A 216 -23.63 6.77 -5.97
N GLY A 217 -23.11 7.16 -7.14
CA GLY A 217 -21.68 7.23 -7.42
C GLY A 217 -21.04 5.92 -7.90
N ASN A 218 -21.85 4.91 -8.29
CA ASN A 218 -21.33 3.72 -8.95
C ASN A 218 -21.07 4.02 -10.44
N ILE A 219 -19.99 3.44 -10.98
CA ILE A 219 -19.65 3.60 -12.40
C ILE A 219 -20.68 2.85 -13.25
N LEU A 220 -21.31 3.58 -14.17
CA LEU A 220 -22.24 3.05 -15.17
C LEU A 220 -21.52 2.76 -16.48
N GLU A 221 -20.58 3.61 -16.87
CA GLU A 221 -19.93 3.54 -18.17
C GLU A 221 -18.48 4.04 -18.07
N ILE A 222 -17.60 3.42 -18.84
CA ILE A 222 -16.22 3.85 -19.05
C ILE A 222 -16.02 3.93 -20.56
N CYS A 223 -15.65 5.10 -21.06
CA CYS A 223 -15.41 5.36 -22.48
C CYS A 223 -13.99 5.88 -22.67
N THR A 224 -13.20 5.27 -23.54
CA THR A 224 -11.83 5.72 -23.84
C THR A 224 -11.77 6.27 -25.28
N LYS A 225 -11.25 7.48 -25.43
CA LYS A 225 -11.04 8.16 -26.69
C LYS A 225 -9.55 8.40 -26.95
N GLU A 226 -9.06 8.05 -28.12
CA GLU A 226 -7.74 8.47 -28.59
C GLU A 226 -7.81 9.89 -29.09
N LEU A 227 -7.03 10.80 -28.51
CA LEU A 227 -7.11 12.24 -28.81
C LEU A 227 -6.59 12.57 -30.23
N ASP A 228 -5.61 11.80 -30.72
CA ASP A 228 -4.99 12.01 -32.04
C ASP A 228 -5.91 11.54 -33.18
N THR A 229 -6.62 10.44 -33.02
CA THR A 229 -7.45 9.80 -34.05
C THR A 229 -8.94 10.03 -33.85
N GLY A 230 -9.35 10.42 -32.65
CA GLY A 230 -10.74 10.53 -32.24
C GLY A 230 -11.47 9.18 -32.09
N LYS A 231 -10.74 8.06 -32.20
CA LYS A 231 -11.31 6.72 -32.05
C LYS A 231 -11.78 6.48 -30.60
N VAL A 232 -12.99 6.00 -30.46
CA VAL A 232 -13.65 5.69 -29.18
C VAL A 232 -13.74 4.17 -29.02
N THR A 233 -13.45 3.66 -27.81
CA THR A 233 -13.57 2.26 -27.41
C THR A 233 -14.19 2.15 -26.02
#